data_dfcf83f0a25b1c222daf69e246bcfaf2
#
_entry.id   dfcf83f0a25b1c222daf69e246bcfaf2
#
_cell.length_a   1.000
_cell.length_b   1.000
_cell.length_c   1.000
_cell.angle_alpha   90.00
_cell.angle_beta   90.00
_cell.angle_gamma   90.00
#
_symmetry.space_group_name_H-M   'P 1'
#
loop_
_entity.id
_entity.type
_entity.pdbx_description
1 polymer ?
#
loop_
_entity_poly.entity_id
_entity_poly.type
_entity_poly.pdbx_seq_one_letter_code
_entity_poly.pdbx_strand_id
1 'polypeptide(L)'
;MGVSRTSLTLDGKPVWPVGINAYQLATNWSVNAGCGAQVDLDSYFGSLPAHSVTRFNAYSSFAVNKYTGQLDFTSLDAVFRAAERHRQLLIAVLTSDDGGCENDYFKDFDWYANGWRTEVSHGLPMTFAAWLDTAVKRWGGSPSLAGWTAVGEPEPSYCLDHTCHWTKRGCHATAPETLRAFLDASGARIRELDPGTVIFSGHAGGGQCGSAGHEFEMVAASPGVDVLEYHYYEQMDYLPGDPYDGLQRRVAQTRAVSKPLFVAEIGMEAGSCDSLGARRQVLGEAISRMRGMGTAGAMFWAFVPDPRPNECTLDIGPADPLMSMIGTTPR
;
A
#
# COMPACT_ATOMS: atom_id res chain seq x y z
N MET A 1 7.61 -12.48 -6.90
CA MET A 1 6.30 -12.93 -6.35
C MET A 1 5.33 -13.11 -7.50
N GLY A 2 4.30 -13.97 -7.37
CA GLY A 2 3.28 -14.20 -8.40
C GLY A 2 1.92 -14.49 -7.78
N VAL A 3 0.92 -14.74 -8.64
CA VAL A 3 -0.46 -15.06 -8.23
C VAL A 3 -0.87 -16.40 -8.84
N SER A 4 -1.56 -17.22 -8.04
CA SER A 4 -2.22 -18.45 -8.49
C SER A 4 -3.61 -18.53 -7.88
N ARG A 5 -4.64 -18.27 -8.67
CA ARG A 5 -6.04 -18.14 -8.23
C ARG A 5 -6.15 -17.11 -7.08
N THR A 6 -6.50 -17.56 -5.88
CA THR A 6 -6.70 -16.75 -4.67
C THR A 6 -5.49 -16.77 -3.73
N SER A 7 -4.29 -17.08 -4.24
CA SER A 7 -3.06 -17.18 -3.43
C SER A 7 -1.93 -16.35 -4.04
N LEU A 8 -1.10 -15.79 -3.20
CA LEU A 8 0.24 -15.33 -3.59
C LEU A 8 1.17 -16.53 -3.71
N THR A 9 2.16 -16.43 -4.59
CA THR A 9 3.20 -17.44 -4.77
C THR A 9 4.60 -16.80 -4.70
N LEU A 10 5.54 -17.56 -4.17
CA LEU A 10 6.96 -17.26 -4.25
C LEU A 10 7.66 -18.45 -4.90
N ASP A 11 8.39 -18.21 -5.99
CA ASP A 11 9.01 -19.27 -6.81
C ASP A 11 8.00 -20.37 -7.22
N GLY A 12 6.78 -19.95 -7.57
CA GLY A 12 5.70 -20.84 -7.98
C GLY A 12 5.01 -21.62 -6.84
N LYS A 13 5.44 -21.48 -5.60
CA LYS A 13 4.84 -22.15 -4.44
C LYS A 13 3.90 -21.20 -3.69
N PRO A 14 2.68 -21.66 -3.31
CA PRO A 14 1.77 -20.86 -2.52
C PRO A 14 2.37 -20.44 -1.18
N VAL A 15 2.25 -19.14 -0.86
CA VAL A 15 2.75 -18.56 0.38
C VAL A 15 1.70 -17.68 1.06
N TRP A 16 1.89 -17.44 2.36
CA TRP A 16 1.11 -16.49 3.14
C TRP A 16 2.08 -15.58 3.92
N PRO A 17 2.44 -14.41 3.38
CA PRO A 17 3.35 -13.49 4.04
C PRO A 17 2.67 -12.70 5.16
N VAL A 18 3.41 -12.50 6.25
CA VAL A 18 3.22 -11.40 7.19
C VAL A 18 4.33 -10.40 6.91
N GLY A 19 3.97 -9.22 6.44
CA GLY A 19 4.91 -8.16 6.10
C GLY A 19 4.74 -6.92 6.98
N ILE A 20 5.36 -5.83 6.56
CA ILE A 20 5.26 -4.56 7.27
C ILE A 20 5.27 -3.39 6.28
N ASN A 21 4.49 -2.37 6.57
CA ASN A 21 4.57 -1.08 5.90
C ASN A 21 5.72 -0.26 6.50
N ALA A 22 6.56 0.29 5.65
CA ALA A 22 7.62 1.22 6.01
C ALA A 22 7.62 2.36 4.99
N TYR A 23 6.59 3.21 5.07
CA TYR A 23 6.26 4.21 4.06
C TYR A 23 7.40 5.21 3.79
N GLN A 24 8.20 5.50 4.80
CA GLN A 24 9.24 6.54 4.79
C GLN A 24 10.62 6.08 4.29
N LEU A 25 10.81 4.83 3.82
CA LEU A 25 12.13 4.29 3.47
C LEU A 25 12.95 5.15 2.51
N ALA A 26 12.28 5.90 1.62
CA ALA A 26 12.96 6.79 0.68
C ALA A 26 13.21 8.21 1.25
N THR A 27 12.89 8.48 2.51
CA THR A 27 13.25 9.74 3.17
C THR A 27 14.75 9.88 3.26
N ASN A 28 15.27 10.96 2.68
CA ASN A 28 16.68 11.35 2.74
C ASN A 28 16.80 12.87 2.87
N TRP A 29 17.00 13.33 4.10
CA TRP A 29 17.07 14.76 4.41
C TRP A 29 18.20 15.51 3.68
N SER A 30 19.17 14.80 3.11
CA SER A 30 20.23 15.40 2.29
C SER A 30 19.81 15.61 0.84
N VAL A 31 18.72 15.01 0.38
CA VAL A 31 18.27 15.03 -1.02
C VAL A 31 16.87 15.58 -1.15
N ASN A 32 15.87 14.92 -0.54
CA ASN A 32 14.46 15.25 -0.70
C ASN A 32 13.84 15.92 0.54
N ALA A 33 12.60 16.36 0.43
CA ALA A 33 11.85 16.93 1.56
C ALA A 33 11.50 15.88 2.63
N GLY A 34 11.55 14.60 2.28
CA GLY A 34 11.23 13.50 3.16
C GLY A 34 9.76 13.41 3.55
N CYS A 35 9.43 12.32 4.25
CA CYS A 35 8.14 12.12 4.91
C CYS A 35 8.37 11.09 6.03
N GLY A 36 8.02 11.42 7.26
CA GLY A 36 8.41 10.62 8.41
C GLY A 36 9.91 10.69 8.71
N ALA A 37 10.48 9.65 9.31
CA ALA A 37 11.87 9.61 9.71
C ALA A 37 12.79 9.01 8.63
N GLN A 38 14.04 9.43 8.61
CA GLN A 38 15.06 8.77 7.79
C GLN A 38 15.46 7.44 8.41
N VAL A 39 15.48 6.38 7.61
CA VAL A 39 15.76 5.00 8.04
C VAL A 39 17.15 4.57 7.56
N ASP A 40 17.92 3.93 8.45
CA ASP A 40 19.09 3.15 8.03
C ASP A 40 18.62 1.87 7.31
N LEU A 41 18.74 1.89 5.99
CA LEU A 41 18.18 0.84 5.13
C LEU A 41 18.86 -0.53 5.34
N ASP A 42 20.17 -0.55 5.59
CA ASP A 42 20.89 -1.81 5.80
C ASP A 42 20.54 -2.42 7.16
N SER A 43 20.42 -1.61 8.20
CA SER A 43 19.96 -2.05 9.52
C SER A 43 18.52 -2.55 9.45
N TYR A 44 17.63 -1.82 8.76
CA TYR A 44 16.22 -2.19 8.63
C TYR A 44 16.06 -3.53 7.90
N PHE A 45 16.54 -3.63 6.66
CA PHE A 45 16.37 -4.85 5.87
C PHE A 45 17.16 -6.03 6.42
N GLY A 46 18.33 -5.77 7.05
CA GLY A 46 19.15 -6.80 7.70
C GLY A 46 18.51 -7.40 8.95
N SER A 47 17.58 -6.68 9.59
CA SER A 47 16.83 -7.18 10.77
C SER A 47 15.68 -8.13 10.41
N LEU A 48 15.25 -8.15 9.14
CA LEU A 48 14.12 -8.96 8.69
C LEU A 48 14.56 -10.32 8.15
N PRO A 49 13.76 -11.39 8.32
CA PRO A 49 13.99 -12.66 7.64
C PRO A 49 14.07 -12.48 6.12
N ALA A 50 14.90 -13.27 5.44
CA ALA A 50 14.96 -13.23 3.99
C ALA A 50 13.57 -13.49 3.35
N HIS A 51 13.29 -12.80 2.24
CA HIS A 51 12.01 -12.82 1.52
C HIS A 51 10.83 -12.27 2.34
N SER A 52 11.08 -11.46 3.37
CA SER A 52 10.03 -10.65 3.99
C SER A 52 9.52 -9.60 3.02
N VAL A 53 8.24 -9.24 3.15
CA VAL A 53 7.60 -8.25 2.28
C VAL A 53 7.51 -6.92 3.00
N THR A 54 8.04 -5.87 2.38
CA THR A 54 7.87 -4.47 2.84
C THR A 54 7.09 -3.69 1.80
N ARG A 55 6.00 -3.02 2.20
CA ARG A 55 5.28 -2.05 1.38
C ARG A 55 5.79 -0.66 1.72
N PHE A 56 6.16 0.13 0.70
CA PHE A 56 6.74 1.45 0.90
C PHE A 56 6.26 2.45 -0.15
N ASN A 57 6.38 3.73 0.16
CA ASN A 57 6.00 4.80 -0.75
C ASN A 57 7.13 5.09 -1.74
N ALA A 58 6.93 4.72 -2.99
CA ALA A 58 7.78 5.05 -4.12
C ALA A 58 7.21 6.29 -4.86
N TYR A 59 6.90 7.35 -4.11
CA TYR A 59 6.25 8.56 -4.64
C TYR A 59 7.24 9.44 -5.39
N SER A 60 6.73 10.21 -6.35
CA SER A 60 7.54 11.18 -7.10
C SER A 60 8.18 12.25 -6.20
N SER A 61 7.54 12.59 -5.08
CA SER A 61 8.07 13.52 -4.08
C SER A 61 9.43 13.11 -3.50
N PHE A 62 9.67 11.80 -3.35
CA PHE A 62 10.97 11.28 -2.90
C PHE A 62 12.06 11.33 -4.00
N ALA A 63 11.67 11.49 -5.25
CA ALA A 63 12.58 11.66 -6.39
C ALA A 63 12.80 13.13 -6.77
N VAL A 64 12.41 14.08 -5.92
CA VAL A 64 12.67 15.51 -6.12
C VAL A 64 13.79 15.96 -5.19
N ASN A 65 14.86 16.49 -5.77
CA ASN A 65 15.90 17.15 -4.99
C ASN A 65 15.36 18.50 -4.48
N LYS A 66 15.25 18.63 -3.16
CA LYS A 66 14.62 19.79 -2.51
C LYS A 66 15.36 21.12 -2.72
N TYR A 67 16.62 21.08 -3.13
CA TYR A 67 17.44 22.27 -3.36
C TYR A 67 17.37 22.77 -4.81
N THR A 68 17.17 21.85 -5.76
CA THR A 68 17.19 22.16 -7.19
C THR A 68 15.83 22.03 -7.87
N GLY A 69 14.87 21.34 -7.27
CA GLY A 69 13.59 20.99 -7.86
C GLY A 69 13.68 19.97 -9.01
N GLN A 70 14.88 19.43 -9.28
CA GLN A 70 15.10 18.46 -10.34
C GLN A 70 14.92 17.02 -9.83
N LEU A 71 14.69 16.10 -10.77
CA LEU A 71 14.64 14.68 -10.45
C LEU A 71 15.97 14.18 -9.91
N ASP A 72 15.91 13.45 -8.80
CA ASP A 72 17.02 12.78 -8.16
C ASP A 72 16.55 11.44 -7.59
N PHE A 73 16.93 10.37 -8.23
CA PHE A 73 16.51 9.01 -7.86
C PHE A 73 17.35 8.36 -6.78
N THR A 74 18.36 9.05 -6.25
CA THR A 74 19.35 8.48 -5.30
C THR A 74 18.68 7.77 -4.12
N SER A 75 17.63 8.39 -3.55
CA SER A 75 16.94 7.88 -2.36
C SER A 75 16.13 6.61 -2.67
N LEU A 76 15.32 6.62 -3.71
CA LEU A 76 14.53 5.46 -4.14
C LEU A 76 15.44 4.31 -4.62
N ASP A 77 16.48 4.60 -5.41
CA ASP A 77 17.46 3.60 -5.82
C ASP A 77 18.16 2.94 -4.62
N ALA A 78 18.39 3.69 -3.55
CA ALA A 78 18.99 3.15 -2.34
C ALA A 78 18.09 2.11 -1.67
N VAL A 79 16.76 2.35 -1.64
CA VAL A 79 15.78 1.38 -1.10
C VAL A 79 15.84 0.07 -1.88
N PHE A 80 15.74 0.12 -3.21
CA PHE A 80 15.79 -1.10 -4.04
C PHE A 80 17.12 -1.83 -3.88
N ARG A 81 18.26 -1.12 -3.94
CA ARG A 81 19.58 -1.75 -3.76
C ARG A 81 19.76 -2.38 -2.38
N ALA A 82 19.25 -1.75 -1.32
CA ALA A 82 19.34 -2.32 0.02
C ALA A 82 18.45 -3.57 0.14
N ALA A 83 17.22 -3.54 -0.37
CA ALA A 83 16.34 -4.70 -0.41
C ALA A 83 16.98 -5.88 -1.19
N GLU A 84 17.62 -5.61 -2.32
CA GLU A 84 18.34 -6.63 -3.11
C GLU A 84 19.48 -7.27 -2.30
N ARG A 85 20.34 -6.46 -1.65
CA ARG A 85 21.46 -6.98 -0.82
C ARG A 85 20.96 -7.90 0.28
N HIS A 86 19.81 -7.59 0.88
CA HIS A 86 19.21 -8.35 1.97
C HIS A 86 18.17 -9.39 1.52
N ARG A 87 17.99 -9.58 0.21
CA ARG A 87 17.02 -10.53 -0.38
C ARG A 87 15.59 -10.30 0.13
N GLN A 88 15.18 -9.04 0.23
CA GLN A 88 13.86 -8.62 0.65
C GLN A 88 12.94 -8.38 -0.54
N LEU A 89 11.64 -8.37 -0.30
CA LEU A 89 10.61 -8.17 -1.30
C LEU A 89 9.88 -6.85 -1.05
N LEU A 90 9.67 -6.07 -2.11
CA LEU A 90 9.08 -4.73 -2.04
C LEU A 90 7.73 -4.68 -2.77
N ILE A 91 6.71 -4.12 -2.12
CA ILE A 91 5.52 -3.59 -2.79
C ILE A 91 5.68 -2.08 -2.86
N ALA A 92 5.79 -1.54 -4.06
CA ALA A 92 6.02 -0.13 -4.29
C ALA A 92 4.70 0.59 -4.59
N VAL A 93 4.29 1.51 -3.72
CA VAL A 93 3.12 2.39 -3.90
C VAL A 93 3.57 3.66 -4.61
N LEU A 94 2.92 4.03 -5.72
CA LEU A 94 3.38 5.13 -6.58
C LEU A 94 2.83 6.50 -6.20
N THR A 95 1.68 6.56 -5.52
CA THR A 95 1.08 7.77 -4.93
C THR A 95 0.03 7.39 -3.89
N SER A 96 -0.40 8.34 -3.02
CA SER A 96 -1.56 8.18 -2.12
C SER A 96 -2.75 8.98 -2.63
N ASP A 97 -3.98 8.56 -2.27
CA ASP A 97 -5.21 9.29 -2.57
C ASP A 97 -5.26 10.65 -1.86
N ASP A 98 -4.99 10.63 -0.56
CA ASP A 98 -5.09 11.80 0.32
C ASP A 98 -3.97 12.84 0.14
N GLY A 99 -2.92 12.49 -0.62
CA GLY A 99 -1.76 13.37 -0.83
C GLY A 99 -0.74 13.34 0.30
N GLY A 100 -0.88 12.46 1.27
CA GLY A 100 0.09 12.28 2.34
C GLY A 100 1.50 12.04 1.77
N CYS A 101 2.51 12.76 2.26
CA CYS A 101 3.87 12.81 1.69
C CYS A 101 4.00 13.46 0.30
N GLU A 102 2.95 14.06 -0.24
CA GLU A 102 2.90 14.70 -1.56
C GLU A 102 2.29 16.11 -1.51
N ASN A 103 2.65 16.90 -0.49
CA ASN A 103 2.17 18.28 -0.26
C ASN A 103 0.63 18.36 -0.08
N ASP A 104 0.02 17.34 0.50
CA ASP A 104 -1.42 17.23 0.74
C ASP A 104 -2.28 17.38 -0.54
N TYR A 105 -1.73 16.93 -1.66
CA TYR A 105 -2.44 16.96 -2.95
C TYR A 105 -3.46 15.84 -3.04
N PHE A 106 -4.69 16.14 -2.61
CA PHE A 106 -5.82 15.22 -2.68
C PHE A 106 -6.20 14.88 -4.13
N LYS A 107 -6.40 13.59 -4.43
CA LYS A 107 -6.80 13.09 -5.75
C LYS A 107 -8.30 12.91 -5.77
N ASP A 108 -8.99 13.91 -6.28
CA ASP A 108 -10.45 13.91 -6.38
C ASP A 108 -10.98 13.08 -7.57
N PHE A 109 -12.30 13.09 -7.74
CA PHE A 109 -12.96 12.39 -8.82
C PHE A 109 -12.42 12.79 -10.21
N ASP A 110 -12.18 14.06 -10.45
CA ASP A 110 -11.70 14.56 -11.75
C ASP A 110 -10.26 14.12 -12.03
N TRP A 111 -9.44 14.01 -10.97
CA TRP A 111 -8.11 13.43 -11.08
C TRP A 111 -8.17 11.98 -11.56
N TYR A 112 -9.02 11.12 -10.98
CA TYR A 112 -9.19 9.74 -11.44
C TYR A 112 -9.77 9.65 -12.85
N ALA A 113 -10.68 10.55 -13.22
CA ALA A 113 -11.28 10.55 -14.54
C ALA A 113 -10.27 10.83 -15.66
N ASN A 114 -9.39 11.82 -15.48
CA ASN A 114 -8.34 12.16 -16.44
C ASN A 114 -7.16 12.93 -15.86
N GLY A 115 -7.30 13.61 -14.74
CA GLY A 115 -6.29 14.49 -14.13
C GLY A 115 -4.94 13.79 -13.94
N TRP A 116 -4.93 12.51 -13.60
CA TRP A 116 -3.71 11.73 -13.43
C TRP A 116 -2.78 11.73 -14.67
N ARG A 117 -3.33 12.02 -15.86
CA ARG A 117 -2.56 12.16 -17.11
C ARG A 117 -2.13 13.59 -17.41
N THR A 118 -2.87 14.57 -16.92
CA THR A 118 -2.77 15.96 -17.38
C THR A 118 -2.37 16.93 -16.29
N GLU A 119 -2.62 16.60 -15.02
CA GLU A 119 -2.33 17.50 -13.90
C GLU A 119 -0.95 17.24 -13.32
N VAL A 120 -0.28 18.32 -12.97
CA VAL A 120 0.98 18.31 -12.25
C VAL A 120 0.71 18.90 -10.87
N SER A 121 0.82 18.08 -9.82
CA SER A 121 0.63 18.57 -8.48
C SER A 121 1.74 19.52 -8.05
N HIS A 122 1.40 20.47 -7.15
CA HIS A 122 2.33 21.49 -6.70
C HIS A 122 3.61 20.89 -6.11
N GLY A 123 4.75 21.36 -6.59
CA GLY A 123 6.06 20.87 -6.13
C GLY A 123 6.55 19.58 -6.79
N LEU A 124 5.78 18.99 -7.70
CA LEU A 124 6.21 17.84 -8.49
C LEU A 124 6.53 18.22 -9.93
N PRO A 125 7.52 17.58 -10.57
CA PRO A 125 7.99 17.96 -11.90
C PRO A 125 7.17 17.37 -13.05
N MET A 126 6.21 16.48 -12.77
CA MET A 126 5.50 15.73 -13.79
C MET A 126 4.12 15.25 -13.34
N THR A 127 3.29 14.85 -14.32
CA THR A 127 2.01 14.19 -14.05
C THR A 127 2.21 12.81 -13.44
N PHE A 128 1.17 12.26 -12.80
CA PHE A 128 1.24 10.89 -12.27
C PHE A 128 1.50 9.85 -13.38
N ALA A 129 0.88 9.99 -14.53
CA ALA A 129 1.13 9.08 -15.67
C ALA A 129 2.61 9.06 -16.09
N ALA A 130 3.27 10.22 -16.12
CA ALA A 130 4.69 10.30 -16.41
C ALA A 130 5.55 9.72 -15.29
N TRP A 131 5.13 9.89 -14.03
CA TRP A 131 5.79 9.27 -12.89
C TRP A 131 5.67 7.73 -12.93
N LEU A 132 4.48 7.19 -13.17
CA LEU A 132 4.24 5.75 -13.32
C LEU A 132 5.17 5.16 -14.39
N ASP A 133 5.23 5.77 -15.56
CA ASP A 133 6.14 5.37 -16.63
C ASP A 133 7.61 5.36 -16.19
N THR A 134 8.01 6.42 -15.50
CA THR A 134 9.39 6.61 -15.03
C THR A 134 9.76 5.55 -13.98
N ALA A 135 8.91 5.36 -12.99
CA ALA A 135 9.12 4.40 -11.90
C ALA A 135 9.18 2.96 -12.41
N VAL A 136 8.19 2.56 -13.22
CA VAL A 136 8.10 1.19 -13.73
C VAL A 136 9.28 0.87 -14.67
N LYS A 137 9.65 1.77 -15.57
CA LYS A 137 10.85 1.58 -16.42
C LYS A 137 12.14 1.48 -15.64
N ARG A 138 12.23 2.20 -14.50
CA ARG A 138 13.46 2.24 -13.71
C ARG A 138 13.63 1.02 -12.82
N TRP A 139 12.57 0.59 -12.14
CA TRP A 139 12.65 -0.45 -11.10
C TRP A 139 11.94 -1.77 -11.44
N GLY A 140 11.20 -1.85 -12.55
CA GLY A 140 10.48 -3.06 -12.96
C GLY A 140 11.35 -4.31 -13.13
N GLY A 141 12.65 -4.14 -13.42
CA GLY A 141 13.60 -5.25 -13.50
C GLY A 141 14.25 -5.67 -12.18
N SER A 142 13.92 -5.02 -11.04
CA SER A 142 14.54 -5.34 -9.74
C SER A 142 14.08 -6.72 -9.24
N PRO A 143 15.00 -7.60 -8.84
CA PRO A 143 14.67 -8.90 -8.25
C PRO A 143 13.98 -8.77 -6.88
N SER A 144 14.07 -7.61 -6.25
CA SER A 144 13.35 -7.32 -4.99
C SER A 144 11.94 -6.84 -5.20
N LEU A 145 11.53 -6.49 -6.42
CA LEU A 145 10.18 -6.00 -6.65
C LEU A 145 9.17 -7.15 -6.63
N ALA A 146 8.29 -7.13 -5.63
CA ALA A 146 7.19 -8.10 -5.47
C ALA A 146 5.88 -7.61 -6.12
N GLY A 147 5.69 -6.29 -6.20
CA GLY A 147 4.48 -5.74 -6.77
C GLY A 147 4.43 -4.22 -6.87
N TRP A 148 3.52 -3.74 -7.71
CA TRP A 148 3.17 -2.34 -7.87
C TRP A 148 1.80 -2.05 -7.29
N THR A 149 1.64 -0.92 -6.62
CA THR A 149 0.35 -0.32 -6.28
C THR A 149 0.30 1.07 -6.91
N ALA A 150 -0.64 1.32 -7.82
CA ALA A 150 -0.71 2.62 -8.49
C ALA A 150 -1.04 3.75 -7.51
N VAL A 151 -2.10 3.58 -6.71
CA VAL A 151 -2.54 4.54 -5.69
C VAL A 151 -2.83 3.79 -4.39
N GLY A 152 -2.32 4.28 -3.27
CA GLY A 152 -2.73 3.83 -1.94
C GLY A 152 -4.08 4.44 -1.57
N GLU A 153 -5.05 3.60 -1.18
CA GLU A 153 -6.42 3.93 -0.78
C GLU A 153 -7.22 4.72 -1.83
N PRO A 154 -7.27 4.27 -3.12
CA PRO A 154 -7.91 5.02 -4.17
C PRO A 154 -9.40 5.25 -3.89
N GLU A 155 -9.83 6.52 -3.93
CA GLU A 155 -11.19 6.94 -3.68
C GLU A 155 -11.60 8.12 -4.58
N PRO A 156 -12.24 7.89 -5.76
CA PRO A 156 -12.71 8.96 -6.62
C PRO A 156 -13.89 9.69 -5.98
N SER A 157 -13.58 10.56 -5.04
CA SER A 157 -14.51 11.34 -4.24
C SER A 157 -14.36 12.84 -4.50
N TYR A 158 -15.23 13.65 -3.90
CA TYR A 158 -15.09 15.10 -3.88
C TYR A 158 -15.18 15.62 -2.45
N CYS A 159 -14.47 16.72 -2.18
CA CYS A 159 -14.47 17.33 -0.86
C CYS A 159 -15.79 18.05 -0.59
N LEU A 160 -16.43 17.77 0.55
CA LEU A 160 -17.61 18.50 1.03
C LEU A 160 -17.23 19.81 1.73
N ASP A 161 -15.97 19.92 2.13
CA ASP A 161 -15.36 21.13 2.67
C ASP A 161 -13.88 21.23 2.25
N HIS A 162 -13.20 22.28 2.72
CA HIS A 162 -11.79 22.54 2.35
C HIS A 162 -10.76 21.58 2.99
N THR A 163 -11.20 20.71 3.91
CA THR A 163 -10.28 19.78 4.60
C THR A 163 -10.08 18.48 3.86
N CYS A 164 -11.03 18.10 3.00
CA CYS A 164 -11.08 16.78 2.34
C CYS A 164 -10.91 15.58 3.30
N HIS A 165 -11.18 15.81 4.60
CA HIS A 165 -11.11 14.73 5.59
C HIS A 165 -12.05 13.59 5.19
N TRP A 166 -11.65 12.34 5.42
CA TRP A 166 -12.40 11.14 4.95
C TRP A 166 -13.89 11.15 5.36
N THR A 167 -14.27 11.75 6.51
CA THR A 167 -15.67 11.93 6.93
C THR A 167 -16.39 13.09 6.22
N LYS A 168 -15.69 13.84 5.38
CA LYS A 168 -16.14 15.03 4.65
C LYS A 168 -15.97 14.87 3.15
N ARG A 169 -16.10 13.65 2.67
CA ARG A 169 -16.08 13.30 1.25
C ARG A 169 -17.45 12.90 0.76
N GLY A 170 -17.76 13.19 -0.49
CA GLY A 170 -18.95 12.77 -1.18
C GLY A 170 -18.62 11.92 -2.39
N CYS A 171 -19.50 10.99 -2.74
CA CYS A 171 -19.31 10.08 -3.86
C CYS A 171 -20.05 10.58 -5.10
N HIS A 172 -19.38 10.59 -6.23
CA HIS A 172 -20.01 10.79 -7.53
C HIS A 172 -20.75 9.51 -7.94
N ALA A 173 -21.88 9.64 -8.60
CA ALA A 173 -22.70 8.48 -9.01
C ALA A 173 -21.96 7.52 -9.96
N THR A 174 -20.93 7.99 -10.67
CA THR A 174 -20.08 7.20 -11.58
C THR A 174 -18.69 6.90 -10.98
N ALA A 175 -18.54 7.03 -9.67
CA ALA A 175 -17.25 6.72 -9.01
C ALA A 175 -16.76 5.28 -9.28
N PRO A 176 -17.60 4.23 -9.28
CA PRO A 176 -17.15 2.86 -9.58
C PRO A 176 -16.61 2.71 -11.00
N GLU A 177 -17.28 3.28 -11.99
CA GLU A 177 -16.86 3.25 -13.38
C GLU A 177 -15.55 4.02 -13.59
N THR A 178 -15.42 5.17 -12.93
CA THR A 178 -14.22 6.00 -12.99
C THR A 178 -13.04 5.28 -12.37
N LEU A 179 -13.19 4.70 -11.17
CA LEU A 179 -12.14 3.94 -10.50
C LEU A 179 -11.74 2.71 -11.31
N ARG A 180 -12.73 2.00 -11.85
CA ARG A 180 -12.48 0.85 -12.72
C ARG A 180 -11.67 1.24 -13.96
N ALA A 181 -12.06 2.32 -14.65
CA ALA A 181 -11.36 2.81 -15.85
C ALA A 181 -9.93 3.25 -15.52
N PHE A 182 -9.71 3.89 -14.38
CA PHE A 182 -8.39 4.24 -13.90
C PHE A 182 -7.51 3.00 -13.68
N LEU A 183 -8.01 1.98 -12.95
CA LEU A 183 -7.27 0.75 -12.67
C LEU A 183 -6.98 -0.05 -13.96
N ASP A 184 -7.96 -0.12 -14.88
CA ASP A 184 -7.76 -0.78 -16.17
C ASP A 184 -6.63 -0.10 -16.97
N ALA A 185 -6.63 1.23 -17.04
CA ALA A 185 -5.67 1.99 -17.83
C ALA A 185 -4.27 2.03 -17.18
N SER A 186 -4.18 2.30 -15.88
CA SER A 186 -2.91 2.35 -15.16
C SER A 186 -2.27 0.96 -15.08
N GLY A 187 -3.06 -0.06 -14.79
CA GLY A 187 -2.60 -1.45 -14.76
C GLY A 187 -2.16 -1.96 -16.13
N ALA A 188 -2.90 -1.66 -17.21
CA ALA A 188 -2.48 -1.98 -18.57
C ALA A 188 -1.12 -1.34 -18.91
N ARG A 189 -0.90 -0.08 -18.46
CA ARG A 189 0.37 0.60 -18.69
C ARG A 189 1.51 -0.01 -17.89
N ILE A 190 1.29 -0.37 -16.63
CA ILE A 190 2.30 -1.08 -15.82
C ILE A 190 2.65 -2.41 -16.52
N ARG A 191 1.66 -3.18 -16.94
CA ARG A 191 1.87 -4.50 -17.58
C ARG A 191 2.58 -4.42 -18.92
N GLU A 192 2.37 -3.33 -19.67
CA GLU A 192 3.12 -3.07 -20.91
C GLU A 192 4.63 -2.87 -20.63
N LEU A 193 4.96 -2.18 -19.55
CA LEU A 193 6.33 -1.82 -19.19
C LEU A 193 7.04 -2.91 -18.36
N ASP A 194 6.28 -3.64 -17.54
CA ASP A 194 6.75 -4.68 -16.62
C ASP A 194 5.72 -5.84 -16.57
N PRO A 195 5.73 -6.73 -17.56
CA PRO A 195 4.69 -7.74 -17.75
C PRO A 195 4.69 -8.84 -16.67
N GLY A 196 5.77 -8.99 -15.90
CA GLY A 196 5.96 -10.10 -14.95
C GLY A 196 5.59 -9.76 -13.51
N THR A 197 5.44 -8.49 -13.17
CA THR A 197 5.24 -8.06 -11.79
C THR A 197 3.76 -7.97 -11.43
N VAL A 198 3.44 -8.39 -10.21
CA VAL A 198 2.07 -8.38 -9.65
C VAL A 198 1.58 -6.94 -9.45
N ILE A 199 0.32 -6.68 -9.74
CA ILE A 199 -0.31 -5.36 -9.56
C ILE A 199 -1.35 -5.47 -8.44
N PHE A 200 -1.13 -4.71 -7.38
CA PHE A 200 -2.01 -4.57 -6.22
C PHE A 200 -2.97 -3.40 -6.40
N SER A 201 -4.18 -3.53 -5.88
CA SER A 201 -5.25 -2.56 -6.14
C SER A 201 -5.18 -1.29 -5.31
N GLY A 202 -4.52 -1.33 -4.15
CA GLY A 202 -4.45 -0.22 -3.20
C GLY A 202 -5.68 -0.02 -2.30
N HIS A 203 -6.78 -0.74 -2.52
CA HIS A 203 -8.04 -0.49 -1.81
C HIS A 203 -7.93 -0.60 -0.29
N ALA A 204 -8.50 0.39 0.42
CA ALA A 204 -8.78 0.26 1.85
C ALA A 204 -9.89 -0.78 2.13
N GLY A 205 -10.84 -0.93 1.21
CA GLY A 205 -11.85 -2.00 1.22
C GLY A 205 -13.07 -1.76 2.12
N GLY A 206 -13.09 -0.66 2.88
CA GLY A 206 -14.09 -0.33 3.88
C GLY A 206 -15.16 0.69 3.45
N GLY A 207 -15.61 0.67 2.22
CA GLY A 207 -16.76 1.49 1.80
C GLY A 207 -16.40 2.85 1.18
N GLN A 208 -15.19 3.01 0.66
CA GLN A 208 -14.76 4.20 -0.06
C GLN A 208 -15.55 4.40 -1.35
N CYS A 209 -15.69 5.65 -1.81
CA CYS A 209 -16.34 5.98 -3.08
C CYS A 209 -15.77 5.16 -4.24
N GLY A 210 -16.63 4.51 -4.98
CA GLY A 210 -16.27 3.66 -6.10
C GLY A 210 -15.95 2.20 -5.75
N SER A 211 -15.91 1.86 -4.45
CA SER A 211 -15.66 0.49 -3.99
C SER A 211 -16.55 0.02 -2.84
N ALA A 212 -17.61 0.78 -2.51
CA ALA A 212 -18.56 0.43 -1.46
C ALA A 212 -19.49 -0.73 -1.86
N GLY A 213 -19.76 -1.64 -0.95
CA GLY A 213 -20.74 -2.71 -1.15
C GLY A 213 -20.56 -3.49 -2.43
N HIS A 214 -21.53 -3.43 -3.34
CA HIS A 214 -21.51 -4.11 -4.64
C HIS A 214 -20.60 -3.44 -5.67
N GLU A 215 -20.27 -2.17 -5.52
CA GLU A 215 -19.35 -1.46 -6.41
C GLU A 215 -17.97 -2.14 -6.45
N PHE A 216 -17.55 -2.72 -5.31
CA PHE A 216 -16.32 -3.48 -5.21
C PHE A 216 -16.22 -4.63 -6.22
N GLU A 217 -17.34 -5.28 -6.58
CA GLU A 217 -17.36 -6.38 -7.56
C GLU A 217 -16.97 -5.90 -8.95
N MET A 218 -17.43 -4.71 -9.35
CA MET A 218 -17.04 -4.07 -10.62
C MET A 218 -15.55 -3.79 -10.66
N VAL A 219 -15.03 -3.19 -9.59
CA VAL A 219 -13.62 -2.81 -9.50
C VAL A 219 -12.72 -4.04 -9.37
N ALA A 220 -13.13 -5.03 -8.58
CA ALA A 220 -12.40 -6.28 -8.40
C ALA A 220 -12.23 -7.06 -9.72
N ALA A 221 -13.18 -6.93 -10.65
CA ALA A 221 -13.11 -7.54 -11.98
C ALA A 221 -12.13 -6.84 -12.94
N SER A 222 -11.45 -5.75 -12.54
CA SER A 222 -10.48 -5.04 -13.37
C SER A 222 -9.35 -5.96 -13.86
N PRO A 223 -9.05 -6.07 -15.17
CA PRO A 223 -7.87 -6.78 -15.65
C PRO A 223 -6.57 -6.03 -15.32
N GLY A 224 -6.65 -4.77 -14.89
CA GLY A 224 -5.51 -3.95 -14.52
C GLY A 224 -4.90 -4.29 -13.17
N VAL A 225 -5.56 -5.13 -12.34
CA VAL A 225 -5.04 -5.55 -11.03
C VAL A 225 -5.09 -7.06 -10.86
N ASP A 226 -4.10 -7.61 -10.16
CA ASP A 226 -3.98 -9.04 -9.88
C ASP A 226 -4.41 -9.40 -8.47
N VAL A 227 -4.20 -8.48 -7.51
CA VAL A 227 -4.45 -8.68 -6.08
C VAL A 227 -5.31 -7.53 -5.57
N LEU A 228 -6.40 -7.87 -4.89
CA LEU A 228 -7.24 -6.89 -4.21
C LEU A 228 -6.70 -6.67 -2.80
N GLU A 229 -6.85 -5.45 -2.27
CA GLU A 229 -6.37 -5.09 -0.94
C GLU A 229 -7.52 -4.76 0.00
N TYR A 230 -7.24 -4.87 1.29
CA TYR A 230 -8.08 -4.47 2.43
C TYR A 230 -7.18 -3.91 3.52
N HIS A 231 -7.63 -2.83 4.19
CA HIS A 231 -6.98 -2.27 5.37
C HIS A 231 -7.83 -2.55 6.59
N TYR A 232 -7.20 -2.96 7.67
CA TYR A 232 -7.87 -3.34 8.92
C TYR A 232 -7.24 -2.57 10.10
N TYR A 233 -8.06 -1.81 10.78
CA TYR A 233 -7.67 -1.08 11.97
C TYR A 233 -8.58 -1.47 13.14
N GLU A 234 -8.02 -2.08 14.19
CA GLU A 234 -8.75 -2.70 15.29
C GLU A 234 -9.72 -1.74 15.99
N GLN A 235 -9.39 -0.43 16.03
CA GLN A 235 -10.24 0.59 16.63
C GLN A 235 -11.46 0.96 15.76
N MET A 236 -11.42 0.66 14.47
CA MET A 236 -12.47 1.01 13.51
C MET A 236 -13.22 -0.21 12.97
N ASP A 237 -12.56 -1.36 12.99
CA ASP A 237 -13.06 -2.60 12.39
C ASP A 237 -13.24 -3.72 13.42
N TYR A 238 -14.01 -4.70 13.06
CA TYR A 238 -14.12 -5.98 13.79
C TYR A 238 -14.19 -7.14 12.79
N LEU A 239 -13.67 -8.29 13.17
CA LEU A 239 -13.77 -9.49 12.33
C LEU A 239 -14.99 -10.34 12.71
N PRO A 240 -15.78 -10.84 11.75
CA PRO A 240 -15.50 -10.90 10.28
C PRO A 240 -15.87 -9.65 9.49
N GLY A 241 -16.28 -8.57 10.15
CA GLY A 241 -16.75 -7.32 9.56
C GLY A 241 -18.26 -7.31 9.31
N ASP A 242 -18.76 -6.17 8.88
CA ASP A 242 -20.17 -6.01 8.51
C ASP A 242 -20.52 -6.73 7.20
N PRO A 243 -21.81 -7.01 6.92
CA PRO A 243 -22.21 -7.76 5.73
C PRO A 243 -22.11 -6.96 4.41
N TYR A 244 -21.82 -5.65 4.47
CA TYR A 244 -21.80 -4.77 3.31
C TYR A 244 -20.36 -4.52 2.83
N ASP A 245 -19.46 -4.14 3.72
CA ASP A 245 -18.05 -3.79 3.42
C ASP A 245 -17.01 -4.62 4.17
N GLY A 246 -17.42 -5.46 5.13
CA GLY A 246 -16.51 -6.20 5.98
C GLY A 246 -15.63 -7.21 5.26
N LEU A 247 -14.52 -7.59 5.88
CA LEU A 247 -13.48 -8.45 5.30
C LEU A 247 -14.02 -9.76 4.73
N GLN A 248 -14.96 -10.42 5.41
CA GLN A 248 -15.55 -11.67 4.91
C GLN A 248 -16.31 -11.47 3.61
N ARG A 249 -17.02 -10.33 3.48
CA ARG A 249 -17.72 -9.96 2.23
C ARG A 249 -16.71 -9.76 1.11
N ARG A 250 -15.61 -9.04 1.37
CA ARG A 250 -14.54 -8.80 0.39
C ARG A 250 -13.87 -10.10 -0.05
N VAL A 251 -13.60 -11.03 0.88
CA VAL A 251 -13.08 -12.38 0.52
C VAL A 251 -14.04 -13.11 -0.42
N ALA A 252 -15.35 -13.04 -0.19
CA ALA A 252 -16.31 -13.67 -1.07
C ALA A 252 -16.32 -13.03 -2.49
N GLN A 253 -16.30 -11.70 -2.56
CA GLN A 253 -16.28 -10.95 -3.83
C GLN A 253 -15.00 -11.20 -4.63
N THR A 254 -13.83 -11.25 -3.99
CA THR A 254 -12.56 -11.54 -4.70
C THR A 254 -12.46 -12.97 -5.17
N ARG A 255 -13.03 -13.93 -4.42
CA ARG A 255 -13.12 -15.33 -4.86
C ARG A 255 -13.98 -15.48 -6.12
N ALA A 256 -15.06 -14.72 -6.24
CA ALA A 256 -15.93 -14.75 -7.41
C ALA A 256 -15.20 -14.35 -8.70
N VAL A 257 -14.19 -13.48 -8.60
CA VAL A 257 -13.32 -13.07 -9.72
C VAL A 257 -11.98 -13.81 -9.75
N SER A 258 -11.80 -14.83 -8.90
CA SER A 258 -10.59 -15.67 -8.81
C SER A 258 -9.31 -14.89 -8.54
N LYS A 259 -9.37 -13.83 -7.74
CA LYS A 259 -8.21 -13.02 -7.30
C LYS A 259 -7.97 -13.16 -5.79
N PRO A 260 -6.71 -13.06 -5.33
CA PRO A 260 -6.40 -13.02 -3.91
C PRO A 260 -6.87 -11.70 -3.29
N LEU A 261 -7.28 -11.75 -2.01
CA LEU A 261 -7.45 -10.59 -1.15
C LEU A 261 -6.29 -10.53 -0.16
N PHE A 262 -5.55 -9.45 -0.19
CA PHE A 262 -4.39 -9.20 0.67
C PHE A 262 -4.74 -8.10 1.68
N VAL A 263 -4.48 -8.32 2.97
CA VAL A 263 -4.67 -7.29 3.99
C VAL A 263 -3.41 -6.45 4.05
N ALA A 264 -3.37 -5.38 3.23
CA ALA A 264 -2.16 -4.59 3.01
C ALA A 264 -1.80 -3.68 4.20
N GLU A 265 -2.77 -3.41 5.07
CA GLU A 265 -2.53 -2.69 6.32
C GLU A 265 -3.33 -3.36 7.45
N ILE A 266 -2.67 -3.59 8.57
CA ILE A 266 -3.28 -4.03 9.82
C ILE A 266 -2.66 -3.23 10.95
N GLY A 267 -3.48 -2.50 11.70
CA GLY A 267 -3.02 -1.61 12.76
C GLY A 267 -3.85 -1.68 14.03
N MET A 268 -3.18 -1.43 15.14
CA MET A 268 -3.75 -1.15 16.44
C MET A 268 -2.84 -0.19 17.17
N GLU A 269 -3.39 0.84 17.75
CA GLU A 269 -2.62 1.80 18.55
C GLU A 269 -2.09 1.15 19.82
N ALA A 270 -0.89 1.58 20.24
CA ALA A 270 -0.26 1.18 21.49
C ALA A 270 0.68 2.28 22.00
N GLY A 271 1.36 2.04 23.10
CA GLY A 271 2.20 3.02 23.80
C GLY A 271 1.49 3.52 25.06
N SER A 272 1.01 4.75 25.10
CA SER A 272 0.32 5.27 26.28
C SER A 272 -1.11 4.72 26.45
N CYS A 273 -1.74 4.22 25.40
CA CYS A 273 -3.13 3.71 25.44
C CYS A 273 -3.21 2.21 25.65
N ASP A 274 -2.25 1.43 25.17
CA ASP A 274 -2.20 -0.01 25.35
C ASP A 274 -0.75 -0.51 25.34
N SER A 275 -0.52 -1.73 25.86
CA SER A 275 0.81 -2.31 25.86
C SER A 275 1.17 -2.94 24.51
N LEU A 276 2.46 -2.92 24.15
CA LEU A 276 2.96 -3.61 22.94
C LEU A 276 2.66 -5.12 22.98
N GLY A 277 2.61 -5.72 24.19
CA GLY A 277 2.25 -7.11 24.38
C GLY A 277 0.79 -7.40 24.05
N ALA A 278 -0.13 -6.54 24.49
CA ALA A 278 -1.56 -6.65 24.18
C ALA A 278 -1.78 -6.45 22.68
N ARG A 279 -1.19 -5.42 22.06
CA ARG A 279 -1.23 -5.21 20.61
C ARG A 279 -0.78 -6.45 19.83
N ARG A 280 0.35 -7.06 20.23
CA ARG A 280 0.85 -8.28 19.60
C ARG A 280 -0.14 -9.44 19.71
N GLN A 281 -0.77 -9.61 20.87
CA GLN A 281 -1.77 -10.66 21.05
C GLN A 281 -2.98 -10.43 20.14
N VAL A 282 -3.60 -9.25 20.19
CA VAL A 282 -4.79 -8.91 19.42
C VAL A 282 -4.53 -9.03 17.92
N LEU A 283 -3.47 -8.42 17.41
CA LEU A 283 -3.15 -8.50 15.98
C LEU A 283 -2.72 -9.91 15.55
N GLY A 284 -2.10 -10.70 16.43
CA GLY A 284 -1.79 -12.11 16.18
C GLY A 284 -3.04 -12.99 16.04
N GLU A 285 -4.05 -12.77 16.87
CA GLU A 285 -5.36 -13.41 16.76
C GLU A 285 -6.09 -12.97 15.48
N ALA A 286 -6.07 -11.67 15.16
CA ALA A 286 -6.65 -11.13 13.93
C ALA A 286 -6.02 -11.76 12.68
N ILE A 287 -4.69 -11.84 12.60
CA ILE A 287 -3.95 -12.49 11.50
C ILE A 287 -4.37 -13.97 11.37
N SER A 288 -4.47 -14.71 12.47
CA SER A 288 -4.89 -16.10 12.44
C SER A 288 -6.31 -16.27 11.89
N ARG A 289 -7.24 -15.39 12.27
CA ARG A 289 -8.61 -15.34 11.74
C ARG A 289 -8.64 -14.97 10.27
N MET A 290 -7.89 -13.94 9.84
CA MET A 290 -7.78 -13.51 8.44
C MET A 290 -7.29 -14.67 7.56
N ARG A 291 -6.25 -15.39 8.00
CA ARG A 291 -5.75 -16.57 7.30
C ARG A 291 -6.81 -17.66 7.18
N GLY A 292 -7.55 -17.93 8.27
CA GLY A 292 -8.67 -18.88 8.29
C GLY A 292 -9.83 -18.48 7.36
N MET A 293 -10.09 -17.20 7.17
CA MET A 293 -11.08 -16.66 6.22
C MET A 293 -10.62 -16.81 4.76
N GLY A 294 -9.33 -16.99 4.53
CA GLY A 294 -8.74 -17.25 3.21
C GLY A 294 -8.17 -16.02 2.52
N THR A 295 -7.72 -15.03 3.27
CA THR A 295 -6.88 -13.94 2.75
C THR A 295 -5.55 -14.47 2.23
N ALA A 296 -4.80 -13.67 1.49
CA ALA A 296 -3.55 -14.05 0.85
C ALA A 296 -2.29 -13.61 1.61
N GLY A 297 -2.45 -12.89 2.72
CA GLY A 297 -1.39 -12.39 3.59
C GLY A 297 -1.85 -11.18 4.37
N ALA A 298 -0.97 -10.61 5.21
CA ALA A 298 -1.22 -9.39 5.97
C ALA A 298 0.06 -8.58 6.16
N MET A 299 -0.07 -7.24 6.34
CA MET A 299 1.07 -6.35 6.60
C MET A 299 0.75 -5.39 7.74
N PHE A 300 1.65 -5.28 8.68
CA PHE A 300 1.51 -4.33 9.78
C PHE A 300 1.66 -2.88 9.33
N TRP A 301 0.92 -1.96 9.94
CA TRP A 301 1.06 -0.53 9.82
C TRP A 301 1.49 0.06 11.16
N ALA A 302 2.62 0.79 11.25
CA ALA A 302 3.71 0.88 10.31
C ALA A 302 5.05 0.95 11.07
N PHE A 303 6.13 0.49 10.43
CA PHE A 303 7.49 0.62 10.98
C PHE A 303 7.88 2.10 11.10
N VAL A 304 8.51 2.45 12.24
CA VAL A 304 9.24 3.70 12.44
C VAL A 304 10.55 3.41 13.17
N PRO A 305 11.67 4.08 12.82
CA PRO A 305 12.96 3.83 13.49
C PRO A 305 13.00 4.39 14.93
N ASP A 306 12.18 5.41 15.22
CA ASP A 306 12.12 6.20 16.45
C ASP A 306 10.68 6.22 17.01
N PRO A 307 10.14 5.10 17.50
CA PRO A 307 8.76 5.01 17.97
C PRO A 307 8.53 5.91 19.19
N ARG A 308 7.30 6.38 19.36
CA ARG A 308 6.87 7.30 20.43
C ARG A 308 6.17 6.54 21.57
N PRO A 309 6.90 5.93 22.50
CA PRO A 309 6.33 5.00 23.48
C PRO A 309 5.39 5.65 24.49
N ASN A 310 5.45 6.98 24.63
CA ASN A 310 4.61 7.75 25.56
C ASN A 310 3.37 8.37 24.90
N GLU A 311 3.15 8.09 23.62
CA GLU A 311 1.98 8.49 22.86
C GLU A 311 1.16 7.28 22.46
N CYS A 312 -0.14 7.47 22.19
CA CYS A 312 -1.01 6.45 21.62
C CYS A 312 -0.85 6.50 20.11
N THR A 313 -0.11 5.55 19.55
CA THR A 313 0.26 5.57 18.11
C THR A 313 0.25 4.18 17.49
N LEU A 314 0.26 4.15 16.17
CA LEU A 314 0.45 2.93 15.37
C LEU A 314 1.95 2.57 15.18
N ASP A 315 2.86 3.30 15.81
CA ASP A 315 4.31 3.14 15.63
C ASP A 315 4.77 1.72 15.99
N ILE A 316 5.50 1.09 15.07
CA ILE A 316 6.14 -0.21 15.26
C ILE A 316 7.65 -0.01 15.19
N GLY A 317 8.32 0.04 16.34
CA GLY A 317 9.77 0.23 16.41
C GLY A 317 10.56 -1.07 16.18
N PRO A 318 11.89 -0.98 16.05
CA PRO A 318 12.75 -2.15 15.83
C PRO A 318 12.67 -3.22 16.92
N ALA A 319 12.36 -2.82 18.17
CA ALA A 319 12.22 -3.74 19.31
C ALA A 319 10.77 -4.19 19.57
N ASP A 320 9.83 -3.82 18.72
CA ASP A 320 8.43 -4.19 18.90
C ASP A 320 8.23 -5.72 18.76
N PRO A 321 7.45 -6.34 19.63
CA PRO A 321 7.15 -7.76 19.53
C PRO A 321 6.51 -8.21 18.22
N LEU A 322 5.82 -7.31 17.48
CA LEU A 322 5.26 -7.59 16.16
C LEU A 322 6.34 -7.92 15.12
N MET A 323 7.56 -7.37 15.25
CA MET A 323 8.68 -7.67 14.34
C MET A 323 9.00 -9.16 14.28
N SER A 324 8.81 -9.88 15.38
CA SER A 324 9.01 -11.35 15.44
C SER A 324 7.98 -12.17 14.66
N MET A 325 6.90 -11.55 14.21
CA MET A 325 5.84 -12.20 13.42
C MET A 325 6.05 -12.05 11.91
N ILE A 326 6.97 -11.17 11.49
CA ILE A 326 7.25 -10.92 10.09
C ILE A 326 7.93 -12.15 9.46
N GLY A 327 7.46 -12.54 8.29
CA GLY A 327 8.02 -13.64 7.53
C GLY A 327 7.05 -14.21 6.51
N THR A 328 7.56 -15.07 5.63
CA THR A 328 6.76 -15.72 4.59
C THR A 328 6.65 -17.21 4.90
N THR A 329 5.44 -17.67 5.14
CA THR A 329 5.16 -19.08 5.45
C THR A 329 4.48 -19.76 4.28
N PRO A 330 4.62 -21.09 4.10
CA PRO A 330 3.76 -21.86 3.19
C PRO A 330 2.29 -21.66 3.53
N ARG A 331 1.45 -21.62 2.49
CA ARG A 331 -0.01 -21.51 2.65
C ARG A 331 -0.64 -22.86 2.93
#